data_bb28f54aa2fc90e6f1025fd0579acdeb
#
_entry.id   bb28f54aa2fc90e6f1025fd0579acdeb
#
_cell.length_a   1.000
_cell.length_b   1.000
_cell.length_c   1.000
_cell.angle_alpha   90.00
_cell.angle_beta   90.00
_cell.angle_gamma   90.00
#
_symmetry.space_group_name_H-M   'P 1'
#
loop_
_entity.id
_entity.type
_entity.pdbx_description
1 polymer ?
#
loop_
_entity_poly.entity_id
_entity_poly.type
_entity_poly.pdbx_seq_one_letter_code
_entity_poly.pdbx_strand_id
1 'polypeptide(L)'
;MSKLKYQPYRAREGRATLCLLLALAAALCGVFLTLATKKKTALPYAQTQLKAAERMAEAERALYDYVRQNDIPIEKDDLNDTGLIGPEWTELTTSLGLLEAKRTALQPDFAALLVKYYQEAGLQPGDTVCIGMSGSFPGLGIASIAAANEMGLNVRVIASYGASMYGATRTTLPIVRILDVARQVGLIEYDMLAVSPGGDFDQGYNLIYPNSREVIFALAREAGLTMIDEKTIPASIQRRLAIYGDDVDCFVNVGGASANMGTSPYTLTFPNGLVLDPPAIPANEDRGLTFEYAARHIPVVHLLNVRGLAEENGLPFDPVPLTRPGETDVYYTMRYSPVYAIFAFALAAICLKCGRKQKKGEQA
;
A
#
# COMPACT_ATOMS: atom_id res chain seq x y z
N MET A 1 -58.65 41.75 47.55
CA MET A 1 -57.48 40.90 47.87
C MET A 1 -57.49 39.67 46.92
N SER A 2 -56.72 39.71 45.85
CA SER A 2 -56.62 38.65 44.86
C SER A 2 -55.61 37.59 45.34
N LYS A 3 -56.08 36.39 45.51
CA LYS A 3 -55.18 35.22 45.88
C LYS A 3 -54.31 34.89 44.72
N LEU A 4 -53.03 35.25 44.76
CA LEU A 4 -52.00 34.72 43.89
C LEU A 4 -51.92 33.21 44.03
N LYS A 5 -52.34 32.43 43.01
CA LYS A 5 -52.12 30.98 42.93
C LYS A 5 -50.65 30.70 42.60
N TYR A 6 -49.90 30.31 43.60
CA TYR A 6 -48.56 29.82 43.45
C TYR A 6 -48.61 28.50 42.68
N GLN A 7 -48.18 28.48 41.41
CA GLN A 7 -47.98 27.20 40.69
C GLN A 7 -46.53 26.78 40.86
N PRO A 8 -46.31 25.53 41.28
CA PRO A 8 -44.94 25.09 41.52
C PRO A 8 -44.17 24.96 40.20
N TYR A 9 -43.09 25.70 40.07
CA TYR A 9 -42.14 25.78 38.96
C TYR A 9 -41.53 24.43 38.59
N ARG A 10 -41.47 23.47 39.53
CA ARG A 10 -40.82 22.13 39.37
C ARG A 10 -41.47 21.14 38.40
N ALA A 11 -42.74 21.23 38.09
CA ALA A 11 -43.42 20.25 37.25
C ALA A 11 -43.18 20.43 35.75
N ARG A 12 -42.72 21.59 35.32
CA ARG A 12 -42.56 21.97 33.89
C ARG A 12 -41.16 21.71 33.35
N GLU A 13 -40.11 21.91 34.16
CA GLU A 13 -38.74 21.59 33.79
C GLU A 13 -38.54 20.06 33.60
N GLY A 14 -39.27 19.24 34.35
CA GLY A 14 -39.19 17.79 34.25
C GLY A 14 -39.56 17.20 32.87
N ARG A 15 -40.54 17.83 32.17
CA ARG A 15 -40.98 17.35 30.86
C ARG A 15 -40.00 17.69 29.73
N ALA A 16 -39.45 18.88 29.72
CA ALA A 16 -38.43 19.26 28.72
C ALA A 16 -37.15 18.45 28.91
N THR A 17 -36.76 18.24 30.16
CA THR A 17 -35.64 17.37 30.53
C THR A 17 -35.89 15.92 30.12
N LEU A 18 -37.13 15.41 30.34
CA LEU A 18 -37.52 14.07 29.91
C LEU A 18 -37.42 13.92 28.37
N CYS A 19 -37.90 14.90 27.58
CA CYS A 19 -37.80 14.90 26.14
C CYS A 19 -36.32 14.90 25.66
N LEU A 20 -35.45 15.64 26.35
CA LEU A 20 -34.01 15.61 26.06
C LEU A 20 -33.36 14.25 26.36
N LEU A 21 -33.73 13.67 27.53
CA LEU A 21 -33.22 12.31 27.88
C LEU A 21 -33.72 11.25 26.91
N LEU A 22 -34.99 11.32 26.50
CA LEU A 22 -35.51 10.40 25.47
C LEU A 22 -34.84 10.60 24.11
N ALA A 23 -34.55 11.82 23.69
CA ALA A 23 -33.81 12.08 22.47
C ALA A 23 -32.39 11.53 22.53
N LEU A 24 -31.70 11.69 23.67
CA LEU A 24 -30.38 11.13 23.90
C LEU A 24 -30.41 9.59 23.90
N ALA A 25 -31.36 8.99 24.62
CA ALA A 25 -31.53 7.55 24.65
C ALA A 25 -31.81 6.98 23.24
N ALA A 26 -32.68 7.63 22.45
CA ALA A 26 -32.96 7.24 21.09
C ALA A 26 -31.69 7.31 20.20
N ALA A 27 -30.89 8.37 20.33
CA ALA A 27 -29.64 8.52 19.60
C ALA A 27 -28.64 7.42 19.97
N LEU A 28 -28.43 7.15 21.27
CA LEU A 28 -27.53 6.10 21.74
C LEU A 28 -27.99 4.71 21.31
N CYS A 29 -29.30 4.40 21.41
CA CYS A 29 -29.85 3.15 20.90
C CYS A 29 -29.67 3.02 19.38
N GLY A 30 -29.87 4.10 18.63
CA GLY A 30 -29.67 4.12 17.18
C GLY A 30 -28.21 3.83 16.79
N VAL A 31 -27.25 4.43 17.49
CA VAL A 31 -25.82 4.15 17.29
C VAL A 31 -25.52 2.68 17.61
N PHE A 32 -25.97 2.20 18.77
CA PHE A 32 -25.75 0.81 19.17
C PHE A 32 -26.34 -0.19 18.17
N LEU A 33 -27.60 0.01 17.76
CA LEU A 33 -28.25 -0.86 16.79
C LEU A 33 -27.57 -0.79 15.42
N THR A 34 -27.14 0.40 14.97
CA THR A 34 -26.37 0.54 13.72
C THR A 34 -25.05 -0.23 13.79
N LEU A 35 -24.32 -0.11 14.89
CA LEU A 35 -23.07 -0.87 15.10
C LEU A 35 -23.33 -2.37 15.16
N ALA A 36 -24.45 -2.81 15.76
CA ALA A 36 -24.83 -4.21 15.80
C ALA A 36 -25.16 -4.82 14.41
N THR A 37 -25.45 -3.96 13.41
CA THR A 37 -25.68 -4.43 12.03
C THR A 37 -24.40 -4.59 11.22
N LYS A 38 -23.22 -4.45 11.85
CA LYS A 38 -21.94 -4.61 11.18
C LYS A 38 -21.88 -5.92 10.40
N LYS A 39 -21.70 -5.80 9.08
CA LYS A 39 -21.63 -6.95 8.17
C LYS A 39 -20.39 -6.84 7.31
N LYS A 40 -19.59 -7.91 7.27
CA LYS A 40 -18.49 -8.08 6.34
C LYS A 40 -19.06 -8.33 4.94
N THR A 41 -18.71 -7.49 3.98
CA THR A 41 -19.22 -7.54 2.60
C THR A 41 -18.03 -7.53 1.64
N ALA A 42 -18.03 -8.46 0.66
CA ALA A 42 -16.99 -8.49 -0.36
C ALA A 42 -16.95 -7.18 -1.16
N LEU A 43 -15.74 -6.74 -1.51
CA LEU A 43 -15.53 -5.60 -2.39
C LEU A 43 -16.02 -5.94 -3.80
N PRO A 44 -16.48 -4.96 -4.60
CA PRO A 44 -16.98 -5.21 -5.97
C PRO A 44 -15.95 -5.91 -6.86
N TYR A 45 -14.68 -5.69 -6.61
CA TYR A 45 -13.53 -6.22 -7.35
C TYR A 45 -12.82 -7.40 -6.64
N ALA A 46 -13.46 -8.04 -5.65
CA ALA A 46 -12.88 -9.15 -4.88
C ALA A 46 -12.41 -10.33 -5.76
N GLN A 47 -13.07 -10.58 -6.90
CA GLN A 47 -12.64 -11.62 -7.84
C GLN A 47 -11.33 -11.25 -8.55
N THR A 48 -11.14 -9.99 -8.94
CA THR A 48 -9.88 -9.50 -9.51
C THR A 48 -8.76 -9.56 -8.48
N GLN A 49 -9.08 -9.20 -7.22
CA GLN A 49 -8.16 -9.32 -6.10
C GLN A 49 -7.69 -10.77 -5.91
N LEU A 50 -8.62 -11.73 -5.92
CA LEU A 50 -8.31 -13.15 -5.76
C LEU A 50 -7.40 -13.65 -6.91
N LYS A 51 -7.74 -13.34 -8.15
CA LYS A 51 -6.92 -13.72 -9.30
C LYS A 51 -5.50 -13.14 -9.25
N ALA A 52 -5.36 -11.88 -8.83
CA ALA A 52 -4.05 -11.26 -8.67
C ALA A 52 -3.21 -11.97 -7.58
N ALA A 53 -3.84 -12.33 -6.46
CA ALA A 53 -3.18 -13.08 -5.40
C ALA A 53 -2.82 -14.51 -5.83
N GLU A 54 -3.70 -15.19 -6.55
CA GLU A 54 -3.42 -16.53 -7.13
C GLU A 54 -2.23 -16.46 -8.11
N ARG A 55 -2.21 -15.45 -8.98
CA ARG A 55 -1.11 -15.20 -9.93
C ARG A 55 0.22 -14.95 -9.20
N MET A 56 0.23 -14.16 -8.12
CA MET A 56 1.42 -13.96 -7.30
C MET A 56 1.88 -15.26 -6.66
N ALA A 57 0.98 -16.05 -6.07
CA ALA A 57 1.29 -17.35 -5.46
C ALA A 57 1.88 -18.34 -6.48
N GLU A 58 1.38 -18.33 -7.72
CA GLU A 58 1.92 -19.16 -8.81
C GLU A 58 3.30 -18.67 -9.24
N ALA A 59 3.55 -17.36 -9.30
CA ALA A 59 4.85 -16.79 -9.59
C ALA A 59 5.89 -17.17 -8.52
N GLU A 60 5.54 -17.11 -7.25
CA GLU A 60 6.40 -17.52 -6.14
C GLU A 60 6.72 -19.02 -6.21
N ARG A 61 5.74 -19.85 -6.55
CA ARG A 61 5.97 -21.29 -6.76
C ARG A 61 6.93 -21.55 -7.92
N ALA A 62 6.75 -20.87 -9.05
CA ALA A 62 7.64 -20.99 -10.19
C ALA A 62 9.09 -20.55 -9.84
N LEU A 63 9.22 -19.51 -9.01
CA LEU A 63 10.51 -19.05 -8.49
C LEU A 63 11.14 -20.06 -7.53
N TYR A 64 10.36 -20.65 -6.64
CA TYR A 64 10.84 -21.75 -5.79
C TYR A 64 11.36 -22.92 -6.63
N ASP A 65 10.60 -23.34 -7.65
CA ASP A 65 11.01 -24.41 -8.56
C ASP A 65 12.30 -24.05 -9.31
N TYR A 66 12.44 -22.79 -9.76
CA TYR A 66 13.65 -22.28 -10.38
C TYR A 66 14.86 -22.34 -9.42
N VAL A 67 14.68 -21.90 -8.19
CA VAL A 67 15.72 -21.95 -7.14
C VAL A 67 16.19 -23.39 -6.91
N ARG A 68 15.25 -24.34 -6.83
CA ARG A 68 15.54 -25.78 -6.64
C ARG A 68 16.24 -26.40 -7.84
N GLN A 69 15.81 -26.09 -9.05
CA GLN A 69 16.38 -26.63 -10.29
C GLN A 69 17.80 -26.11 -10.59
N ASN A 70 18.13 -24.92 -10.06
CA ASN A 70 19.45 -24.32 -10.25
C ASN A 70 20.37 -24.46 -9.03
N ASP A 71 20.01 -25.31 -8.05
CA ASP A 71 20.79 -25.56 -6.83
C ASP A 71 21.12 -24.27 -6.05
N ILE A 72 20.24 -23.26 -6.12
CA ILE A 72 20.40 -22.02 -5.36
C ILE A 72 20.05 -22.32 -3.89
N PRO A 73 20.93 -21.99 -2.92
CA PRO A 73 20.64 -22.26 -1.52
C PRO A 73 19.42 -21.51 -1.00
N ILE A 74 18.53 -22.20 -0.29
CA ILE A 74 17.44 -21.58 0.46
C ILE A 74 17.96 -21.23 1.85
N GLU A 75 17.76 -19.99 2.26
CA GLU A 75 18.22 -19.53 3.56
C GLU A 75 17.41 -20.17 4.71
N LYS A 76 18.09 -20.49 5.82
CA LYS A 76 17.42 -21.05 7.02
C LYS A 76 16.32 -20.16 7.61
N ASP A 77 16.41 -18.86 7.35
CA ASP A 77 15.48 -17.84 7.82
C ASP A 77 14.27 -17.66 6.90
N ASP A 78 14.24 -18.36 5.75
CA ASP A 78 13.09 -18.47 4.84
C ASP A 78 12.11 -19.54 5.36
N LEU A 79 11.39 -19.19 6.43
CA LEU A 79 10.51 -20.10 7.17
C LEU A 79 9.33 -20.64 6.35
N ASN A 80 9.09 -20.07 5.20
CA ASN A 80 8.01 -20.45 4.30
C ASN A 80 8.52 -21.17 3.03
N ASP A 81 9.83 -21.46 2.96
CA ASP A 81 10.46 -22.13 1.83
C ASP A 81 10.16 -21.48 0.47
N THR A 82 10.20 -20.14 0.42
CA THR A 82 9.87 -19.40 -0.80
C THR A 82 11.03 -19.33 -1.79
N GLY A 83 12.26 -19.47 -1.32
CA GLY A 83 13.48 -19.23 -2.10
C GLY A 83 13.77 -17.75 -2.37
N LEU A 84 12.92 -16.84 -1.89
CA LEU A 84 13.00 -15.39 -2.15
C LEU A 84 13.63 -14.58 -1.00
N ILE A 85 13.88 -15.20 0.14
CA ILE A 85 14.67 -14.59 1.21
C ILE A 85 16.14 -14.75 0.86
N GLY A 86 16.82 -13.63 0.61
CA GLY A 86 18.26 -13.62 0.29
C GLY A 86 19.16 -13.59 1.52
N PRO A 87 20.46 -13.79 1.36
CA PRO A 87 21.43 -13.67 2.45
C PRO A 87 21.55 -12.22 2.96
N GLU A 88 22.06 -12.07 4.17
CA GLU A 88 22.24 -10.76 4.79
C GLU A 88 23.21 -9.88 3.99
N TRP A 89 24.38 -10.43 3.66
CA TRP A 89 25.52 -9.66 3.13
C TRP A 89 26.03 -10.25 1.85
N THR A 90 25.93 -9.48 0.79
CA THR A 90 26.49 -9.76 -0.53
C THR A 90 26.91 -8.47 -1.20
N GLU A 91 27.42 -8.55 -2.42
CA GLU A 91 27.74 -7.40 -3.26
C GLU A 91 26.52 -6.53 -3.59
N LEU A 92 25.30 -7.07 -3.48
CA LEU A 92 24.07 -6.33 -3.73
C LEU A 92 23.46 -5.70 -2.48
N THR A 93 24.01 -5.97 -1.30
CA THR A 93 23.43 -5.48 -0.03
C THR A 93 23.78 -4.01 0.20
N THR A 94 22.74 -3.18 0.37
CA THR A 94 22.86 -1.72 0.55
C THR A 94 22.67 -1.25 2.00
N SER A 95 21.84 -1.94 2.78
CA SER A 95 21.47 -1.50 4.13
C SER A 95 20.92 -2.65 4.96
N LEU A 96 20.70 -2.40 6.24
CA LEU A 96 19.99 -3.31 7.13
C LEU A 96 18.56 -3.54 6.63
N GLY A 97 18.04 -4.74 6.88
CA GLY A 97 16.68 -5.15 6.56
C GLY A 97 16.01 -5.84 7.74
N LEU A 98 14.71 -5.65 7.91
CA LEU A 98 13.90 -6.38 8.89
C LEU A 98 13.39 -7.66 8.24
N LEU A 99 13.85 -8.81 8.71
CA LEU A 99 13.55 -10.13 8.12
C LEU A 99 12.05 -10.42 8.09
N GLU A 100 11.33 -10.11 9.17
CA GLU A 100 9.88 -10.32 9.26
C GLU A 100 9.12 -9.50 8.21
N ALA A 101 9.58 -8.30 7.89
CA ALA A 101 8.99 -7.49 6.82
C ALA A 101 9.25 -8.11 5.45
N LYS A 102 10.41 -8.77 5.25
CA LYS A 102 10.72 -9.48 4.00
C LYS A 102 9.81 -10.68 3.80
N ARG A 103 9.64 -11.51 4.84
CA ARG A 103 8.71 -12.65 4.82
C ARG A 103 7.28 -12.20 4.64
N THR A 104 6.86 -11.14 5.36
CA THR A 104 5.52 -10.55 5.21
C THR A 104 5.24 -10.11 3.78
N ALA A 105 6.21 -9.48 3.11
CA ALA A 105 6.09 -8.97 1.74
C ALA A 105 5.89 -10.07 0.67
N LEU A 106 6.05 -11.34 1.04
CA LEU A 106 5.82 -12.50 0.18
C LEU A 106 4.40 -13.07 0.31
N GLN A 107 3.51 -12.44 1.09
CA GLN A 107 2.12 -12.89 1.16
C GLN A 107 1.39 -12.57 -0.16
N PRO A 108 0.75 -13.58 -0.79
CA PRO A 108 0.07 -13.38 -2.08
C PRO A 108 -1.03 -12.30 -2.03
N ASP A 109 -1.67 -12.11 -0.88
CA ASP A 109 -2.73 -11.13 -0.70
C ASP A 109 -2.23 -9.66 -0.75
N PHE A 110 -0.91 -9.41 -0.83
CA PHE A 110 -0.42 -8.08 -1.23
C PHE A 110 -0.82 -7.74 -2.67
N ALA A 111 -0.89 -8.71 -3.59
CA ALA A 111 -1.43 -8.44 -4.91
C ALA A 111 -2.92 -8.05 -4.87
N ALA A 112 -3.69 -8.65 -3.97
CA ALA A 112 -5.07 -8.23 -3.70
C ALA A 112 -5.15 -6.79 -3.15
N LEU A 113 -4.22 -6.40 -2.27
CA LEU A 113 -4.12 -5.04 -1.76
C LEU A 113 -3.79 -4.04 -2.88
N LEU A 114 -2.89 -4.39 -3.79
CA LEU A 114 -2.54 -3.54 -4.94
C LEU A 114 -3.74 -3.36 -5.89
N VAL A 115 -4.54 -4.39 -6.17
CA VAL A 115 -5.80 -4.24 -6.91
C VAL A 115 -6.72 -3.23 -6.23
N LYS A 116 -6.86 -3.30 -4.89
CA LYS A 116 -7.64 -2.30 -4.13
C LYS A 116 -7.11 -0.89 -4.37
N TYR A 117 -5.82 -0.68 -4.24
CA TYR A 117 -5.21 0.64 -4.44
C TYR A 117 -5.38 1.17 -5.86
N TYR A 118 -5.20 0.33 -6.88
CA TYR A 118 -5.40 0.72 -8.28
C TYR A 118 -6.88 1.06 -8.58
N GLN A 119 -7.82 0.30 -8.00
CA GLN A 119 -9.25 0.62 -8.10
C GLN A 119 -9.61 1.93 -7.39
N GLU A 120 -9.07 2.16 -6.20
CA GLU A 120 -9.28 3.40 -5.43
C GLU A 120 -8.59 4.61 -6.09
N ALA A 121 -7.51 4.39 -6.83
CA ALA A 121 -6.86 5.40 -7.68
C ALA A 121 -7.68 5.70 -8.96
N GLY A 122 -8.69 4.91 -9.28
CA GLY A 122 -9.57 5.11 -10.43
C GLY A 122 -9.02 4.55 -11.75
N LEU A 123 -7.98 3.71 -11.70
CA LEU A 123 -7.35 3.16 -12.91
C LEU A 123 -8.30 2.26 -13.70
N GLN A 124 -8.19 2.34 -15.04
CA GLN A 124 -8.98 1.58 -15.99
C GLN A 124 -8.07 0.72 -16.89
N PRO A 125 -8.59 -0.37 -17.50
CA PRO A 125 -7.81 -1.15 -18.47
C PRO A 125 -7.19 -0.26 -19.56
N GLY A 126 -5.90 -0.44 -19.81
CA GLY A 126 -5.12 0.37 -20.76
C GLY A 126 -4.32 1.51 -20.13
N ASP A 127 -4.63 1.92 -18.89
CA ASP A 127 -3.84 2.91 -18.16
C ASP A 127 -2.42 2.41 -17.86
N THR A 128 -1.48 3.32 -17.66
CA THR A 128 -0.07 3.03 -17.48
C THR A 128 0.35 3.19 -16.02
N VAL A 129 0.88 2.11 -15.44
CA VAL A 129 1.49 2.09 -14.11
C VAL A 129 3.01 2.05 -14.26
N CYS A 130 3.68 3.06 -13.74
CA CYS A 130 5.13 3.11 -13.64
C CYS A 130 5.59 2.63 -12.26
N ILE A 131 6.45 1.62 -12.22
CA ILE A 131 6.94 1.01 -10.99
C ILE A 131 8.43 1.31 -10.83
N GLY A 132 8.76 2.07 -9.79
CA GLY A 132 10.14 2.25 -9.34
C GLY A 132 10.41 1.30 -8.17
N MET A 133 11.32 0.34 -8.33
CA MET A 133 11.58 -0.63 -7.27
C MET A 133 13.07 -0.81 -6.96
N SER A 134 13.36 -1.24 -5.75
CA SER A 134 14.67 -1.78 -5.36
C SER A 134 14.59 -3.28 -5.18
N GLY A 135 15.74 -3.95 -5.13
CA GLY A 135 15.81 -5.37 -4.78
C GLY A 135 15.32 -5.70 -3.36
N SER A 136 14.95 -4.69 -2.57
CA SER A 136 14.61 -4.88 -1.14
C SER A 136 13.37 -5.71 -0.87
N PHE A 137 12.35 -5.62 -1.74
CA PHE A 137 11.06 -6.30 -1.55
C PHE A 137 10.59 -6.94 -2.87
N PRO A 138 11.21 -8.05 -3.32
CA PRO A 138 10.86 -8.70 -4.59
C PRO A 138 9.38 -9.13 -4.63
N GLY A 139 8.82 -9.62 -3.51
CA GLY A 139 7.41 -10.00 -3.43
C GLY A 139 6.46 -8.84 -3.71
N LEU A 140 6.71 -7.64 -3.15
CA LEU A 140 5.88 -6.45 -3.45
C LEU A 140 6.03 -6.00 -4.91
N GLY A 141 7.19 -6.21 -5.52
CA GLY A 141 7.39 -5.99 -6.95
C GLY A 141 6.50 -6.91 -7.80
N ILE A 142 6.53 -8.22 -7.51
CA ILE A 142 5.66 -9.21 -8.16
C ILE A 142 4.19 -8.88 -7.93
N ALA A 143 3.80 -8.57 -6.68
CA ALA A 143 2.44 -8.19 -6.32
C ALA A 143 1.93 -7.00 -7.14
N SER A 144 2.77 -5.95 -7.28
CA SER A 144 2.42 -4.73 -8.02
C SER A 144 2.17 -5.03 -9.51
N ILE A 145 3.02 -5.86 -10.12
CA ILE A 145 2.87 -6.25 -11.53
C ILE A 145 1.67 -7.18 -11.72
N ALA A 146 1.52 -8.21 -10.87
CA ALA A 146 0.42 -9.17 -10.95
C ALA A 146 -0.95 -8.47 -10.82
N ALA A 147 -1.09 -7.53 -9.89
CA ALA A 147 -2.29 -6.73 -9.72
C ALA A 147 -2.61 -5.87 -10.96
N ALA A 148 -1.59 -5.20 -11.51
CA ALA A 148 -1.74 -4.39 -12.72
C ALA A 148 -2.17 -5.24 -13.92
N ASN A 149 -1.55 -6.41 -14.10
CA ASN A 149 -1.90 -7.33 -15.19
C ASN A 149 -3.34 -7.85 -15.09
N GLU A 150 -3.82 -8.21 -13.89
CA GLU A 150 -5.21 -8.64 -13.72
C GLU A 150 -6.23 -7.52 -13.97
N MET A 151 -5.81 -6.27 -13.89
CA MET A 151 -6.62 -5.11 -14.23
C MET A 151 -6.46 -4.66 -15.69
N GLY A 152 -5.59 -5.32 -16.47
CA GLY A 152 -5.33 -4.94 -17.87
C GLY A 152 -4.57 -3.64 -18.02
N LEU A 153 -3.71 -3.28 -17.05
CA LEU A 153 -2.89 -2.07 -17.06
C LEU A 153 -1.56 -2.33 -17.76
N ASN A 154 -1.02 -1.31 -18.40
CA ASN A 154 0.34 -1.32 -18.94
C ASN A 154 1.35 -1.09 -17.82
N VAL A 155 2.41 -1.90 -17.77
CA VAL A 155 3.39 -1.85 -16.67
C VAL A 155 4.77 -1.50 -17.20
N ARG A 156 5.32 -0.37 -16.71
CA ARG A 156 6.70 0.08 -16.98
C ARG A 156 7.52 0.03 -15.70
N VAL A 157 8.69 -0.61 -15.76
CA VAL A 157 9.53 -0.86 -14.57
C VAL A 157 10.90 -0.24 -14.74
N ILE A 158 11.37 0.45 -13.70
CA ILE A 158 12.78 0.75 -13.48
C ILE A 158 13.18 0.14 -12.14
N ALA A 159 14.17 -0.76 -12.15
CA ALA A 159 14.61 -1.46 -10.95
C ALA A 159 16.04 -1.06 -10.55
N SER A 160 16.34 -0.98 -9.26
CA SER A 160 17.72 -0.93 -8.77
C SER A 160 18.15 -2.30 -8.24
N TYR A 161 19.39 -2.69 -8.58
CA TYR A 161 19.98 -3.96 -8.13
C TYR A 161 20.18 -4.01 -6.63
N GLY A 162 20.54 -2.86 -6.03
CA GLY A 162 20.75 -2.75 -4.60
C GLY A 162 19.51 -3.14 -3.79
N ALA A 163 19.75 -3.93 -2.74
CA ALA A 163 18.72 -4.47 -1.86
C ALA A 163 19.14 -4.33 -0.40
N SER A 164 18.22 -4.05 0.51
CA SER A 164 18.48 -4.26 1.94
C SER A 164 18.56 -5.76 2.25
N MET A 165 19.22 -6.12 3.37
CA MET A 165 19.38 -7.50 3.84
C MET A 165 18.10 -8.32 3.63
N TYR A 166 18.25 -9.59 3.32
CA TYR A 166 17.17 -10.56 3.09
C TYR A 166 16.28 -10.28 1.87
N GLY A 167 16.52 -9.21 1.09
CA GLY A 167 15.86 -8.97 -0.19
C GLY A 167 16.45 -9.79 -1.32
N ALA A 168 16.38 -9.30 -2.57
CA ALA A 168 17.02 -9.91 -3.75
C ALA A 168 18.53 -9.67 -3.75
N THR A 169 19.20 -10.10 -2.68
CA THR A 169 20.63 -9.87 -2.45
C THR A 169 21.54 -10.89 -3.12
N ARG A 170 21.03 -12.02 -3.63
CA ARG A 170 21.85 -13.01 -4.36
C ARG A 170 22.27 -12.49 -5.72
N THR A 171 23.55 -12.56 -6.04
CA THR A 171 24.07 -12.23 -7.38
C THR A 171 23.59 -13.21 -8.45
N THR A 172 23.29 -14.45 -8.07
CA THR A 172 22.71 -15.48 -8.94
C THR A 172 21.19 -15.33 -9.15
N LEU A 173 20.51 -14.59 -8.26
CA LEU A 173 19.07 -14.34 -8.30
C LEU A 173 18.75 -12.89 -7.92
N PRO A 174 19.28 -11.90 -8.67
CA PRO A 174 18.96 -10.49 -8.42
C PRO A 174 17.52 -10.17 -8.83
N ILE A 175 17.01 -8.99 -8.44
CA ILE A 175 15.63 -8.57 -8.72
C ILE A 175 15.22 -8.73 -10.18
N VAL A 176 16.10 -8.39 -11.11
CA VAL A 176 15.85 -8.55 -12.55
C VAL A 176 15.61 -10.01 -12.94
N ARG A 177 16.42 -10.93 -12.40
CA ARG A 177 16.27 -12.35 -12.67
C ARG A 177 14.99 -12.92 -12.04
N ILE A 178 14.64 -12.47 -10.82
CA ILE A 178 13.38 -12.84 -10.16
C ILE A 178 12.19 -12.48 -11.05
N LEU A 179 12.13 -11.23 -11.51
CA LEU A 179 11.05 -10.80 -12.38
C LEU A 179 11.04 -11.52 -13.73
N ASP A 180 12.22 -11.74 -14.31
CA ASP A 180 12.36 -12.43 -15.60
C ASP A 180 11.88 -13.89 -15.55
N VAL A 181 12.19 -14.64 -14.49
CA VAL A 181 11.68 -16.00 -14.28
C VAL A 181 10.14 -16.03 -14.25
N ALA A 182 9.52 -15.15 -13.49
CA ALA A 182 8.06 -15.07 -13.42
C ALA A 182 7.42 -14.64 -14.75
N ARG A 183 8.10 -13.78 -15.54
CA ARG A 183 7.68 -13.37 -16.88
C ARG A 183 7.80 -14.51 -17.89
N GLN A 184 8.90 -15.26 -17.89
CA GLN A 184 9.14 -16.37 -18.82
C GLN A 184 8.09 -17.47 -18.73
N VAL A 185 7.50 -17.67 -17.56
CA VAL A 185 6.39 -18.62 -17.37
C VAL A 185 5.00 -17.99 -17.59
N GLY A 186 4.93 -16.74 -18.04
CA GLY A 186 3.69 -16.06 -18.40
C GLY A 186 2.84 -15.60 -17.20
N LEU A 187 3.43 -15.52 -16.01
CA LEU A 187 2.71 -15.13 -14.79
C LEU A 187 2.69 -13.62 -14.54
N ILE A 188 3.67 -12.89 -15.06
CA ILE A 188 3.69 -11.43 -15.05
C ILE A 188 4.15 -10.87 -16.39
N GLU A 189 3.62 -9.70 -16.76
CA GLU A 189 3.98 -8.97 -17.98
C GLU A 189 4.37 -7.53 -17.62
N TYR A 190 5.50 -7.06 -18.15
CA TYR A 190 6.02 -5.71 -17.89
C TYR A 190 7.09 -5.32 -18.89
N ASP A 191 7.29 -4.01 -19.07
CA ASP A 191 8.40 -3.45 -19.80
C ASP A 191 9.51 -3.01 -18.83
N MET A 192 10.65 -3.72 -18.81
CA MET A 192 11.84 -3.28 -18.09
C MET A 192 12.55 -2.20 -18.90
N LEU A 193 12.35 -0.94 -18.51
CA LEU A 193 12.88 0.21 -19.26
C LEU A 193 14.35 0.47 -19.00
N ALA A 194 14.77 0.31 -17.74
CA ALA A 194 16.14 0.53 -17.31
C ALA A 194 16.38 -0.08 -15.92
N VAL A 195 17.65 -0.13 -15.54
CA VAL A 195 18.08 -0.49 -14.19
C VAL A 195 19.04 0.56 -13.65
N SER A 196 19.25 0.55 -12.32
CA SER A 196 20.26 1.39 -11.68
C SER A 196 21.05 0.62 -10.62
N PRO A 197 22.19 1.13 -10.16
CA PRO A 197 22.96 0.45 -9.15
C PRO A 197 22.23 0.33 -7.79
N GLY A 198 21.45 1.34 -7.40
CA GLY A 198 20.93 1.44 -6.05
C GLY A 198 22.00 1.91 -5.05
N GLY A 199 21.76 1.68 -3.76
CA GLY A 199 22.62 2.18 -2.70
C GLY A 199 22.50 3.69 -2.49
N ASP A 200 23.48 4.26 -1.77
CA ASP A 200 23.50 5.69 -1.49
C ASP A 200 23.57 6.49 -2.78
N PHE A 201 22.68 7.48 -2.88
CA PHE A 201 22.56 8.37 -4.05
C PHE A 201 22.32 7.62 -5.37
N ASP A 202 21.88 6.35 -5.30
CA ASP A 202 21.61 5.51 -6.49
C ASP A 202 22.86 5.24 -7.37
N GLN A 203 24.03 5.33 -6.80
CA GLN A 203 25.31 5.26 -7.52
C GLN A 203 26.07 3.97 -7.32
N GLY A 204 25.59 3.06 -6.46
CA GLY A 204 26.31 1.83 -6.12
C GLY A 204 27.61 2.08 -5.33
N TYR A 205 27.72 3.23 -4.68
CA TYR A 205 28.78 3.50 -3.71
C TYR A 205 28.30 3.22 -2.29
N ASN A 206 29.26 3.09 -1.37
CA ASN A 206 29.02 2.76 0.04
C ASN A 206 28.28 1.43 0.25
N LEU A 207 28.37 0.52 -0.72
CA LEU A 207 27.93 -0.86 -0.54
C LEU A 207 28.95 -1.61 0.31
N ILE A 208 28.53 -2.73 0.87
CA ILE A 208 29.30 -3.51 1.85
C ILE A 208 30.66 -3.97 1.29
N TYR A 209 30.69 -4.37 0.00
CA TYR A 209 31.89 -4.89 -0.65
C TYR A 209 32.46 -3.89 -1.65
N PRO A 210 33.80 -3.71 -1.71
CA PRO A 210 34.43 -2.77 -2.63
C PRO A 210 34.13 -3.02 -4.11
N ASN A 211 33.90 -4.29 -4.50
CA ASN A 211 33.61 -4.72 -5.87
C ASN A 211 32.10 -4.68 -6.21
N SER A 212 31.24 -4.29 -5.29
CA SER A 212 29.76 -4.28 -5.49
C SER A 212 29.34 -3.60 -6.77
N ARG A 213 29.87 -2.40 -7.02
CA ARG A 213 29.52 -1.64 -8.24
C ARG A 213 29.92 -2.38 -9.52
N GLU A 214 31.09 -3.01 -9.55
CA GLU A 214 31.55 -3.78 -10.70
C GLU A 214 30.66 -4.98 -10.97
N VAL A 215 30.27 -5.71 -9.91
CA VAL A 215 29.32 -6.84 -9.97
C VAL A 215 27.97 -6.40 -10.53
N ILE A 216 27.41 -5.31 -10.01
CA ILE A 216 26.12 -4.77 -10.45
C ILE A 216 26.17 -4.40 -11.95
N PHE A 217 27.22 -3.73 -12.39
CA PHE A 217 27.37 -3.38 -13.80
C PHE A 217 27.59 -4.58 -14.71
N ALA A 218 28.24 -5.64 -14.20
CA ALA A 218 28.35 -6.89 -14.93
C ALA A 218 27.00 -7.57 -15.10
N LEU A 219 26.21 -7.67 -14.05
CA LEU A 219 24.85 -8.23 -14.07
C LEU A 219 23.93 -7.48 -15.05
N ALA A 220 23.98 -6.15 -15.07
CA ALA A 220 23.19 -5.35 -15.98
C ALA A 220 23.59 -5.57 -17.46
N ARG A 221 24.91 -5.66 -17.74
CA ARG A 221 25.43 -5.98 -19.08
C ARG A 221 25.02 -7.37 -19.54
N GLU A 222 25.11 -8.36 -18.65
CA GLU A 222 24.67 -9.74 -18.93
C GLU A 222 23.18 -9.80 -19.28
N ALA A 223 22.36 -9.04 -18.55
CA ALA A 223 20.94 -8.93 -18.82
C ALA A 223 20.59 -8.06 -20.04
N GLY A 224 21.54 -7.38 -20.67
CA GLY A 224 21.32 -6.51 -21.81
C GLY A 224 20.51 -5.24 -21.50
N LEU A 225 20.52 -4.80 -20.24
CA LEU A 225 19.68 -3.70 -19.75
C LEU A 225 20.42 -2.37 -19.73
N THR A 226 19.66 -1.29 -20.00
CA THR A 226 20.17 0.09 -19.91
C THR A 226 20.41 0.46 -18.46
N MET A 227 21.65 0.83 -18.12
CA MET A 227 22.04 1.30 -16.79
C MET A 227 21.84 2.82 -16.66
N ILE A 228 21.10 3.25 -15.65
CA ILE A 228 21.05 4.63 -15.19
C ILE A 228 22.21 4.82 -14.23
N ASP A 229 23.16 5.64 -14.59
CA ASP A 229 24.39 5.91 -13.82
C ASP A 229 24.67 7.43 -13.78
N GLU A 230 23.82 8.12 -13.08
CA GLU A 230 23.90 9.59 -12.95
C GLU A 230 24.72 10.00 -11.72
N LYS A 231 25.39 11.15 -11.81
CA LYS A 231 26.27 11.62 -10.73
C LYS A 231 25.55 12.24 -9.53
N THR A 232 24.27 12.56 -9.70
CA THR A 232 23.46 13.21 -8.66
C THR A 232 22.05 12.63 -8.64
N ILE A 233 21.38 12.68 -7.49
CA ILE A 233 19.97 12.27 -7.38
C ILE A 233 19.06 13.08 -8.29
N PRO A 234 19.13 14.42 -8.37
CA PRO A 234 18.29 15.17 -9.31
C PRO A 234 18.48 14.72 -10.76
N ALA A 235 19.71 14.46 -11.21
CA ALA A 235 19.95 13.95 -12.56
C ALA A 235 19.35 12.54 -12.77
N SER A 236 19.48 11.66 -11.77
CA SER A 236 18.89 10.32 -11.80
C SER A 236 17.36 10.38 -11.87
N ILE A 237 16.73 11.30 -11.12
CA ILE A 237 15.27 11.53 -11.15
C ILE A 237 14.84 12.03 -12.55
N GLN A 238 15.50 13.05 -13.08
CA GLN A 238 15.18 13.58 -14.41
C GLN A 238 15.35 12.52 -15.50
N ARG A 239 16.40 11.69 -15.41
CA ARG A 239 16.60 10.58 -16.33
C ARG A 239 15.46 9.57 -16.27
N ARG A 240 14.98 9.20 -15.07
CA ARG A 240 13.84 8.30 -14.89
C ARG A 240 12.54 8.89 -15.43
N LEU A 241 12.25 10.14 -15.13
CA LEU A 241 11.07 10.82 -15.68
C LEU A 241 11.07 10.81 -17.21
N ALA A 242 12.22 11.08 -17.82
CA ALA A 242 12.35 11.02 -19.29
C ALA A 242 12.17 9.60 -19.86
N ILE A 243 12.63 8.56 -19.13
CA ILE A 243 12.50 7.15 -19.55
C ILE A 243 11.05 6.67 -19.37
N TYR A 244 10.38 7.01 -18.27
CA TYR A 244 8.96 6.66 -18.07
C TYR A 244 8.03 7.36 -19.06
N GLY A 245 8.38 8.59 -19.49
CA GLY A 245 7.58 9.41 -20.39
C GLY A 245 6.45 10.14 -19.65
N ASP A 246 5.57 10.75 -20.45
CA ASP A 246 4.49 11.61 -19.93
C ASP A 246 3.17 10.85 -19.70
N ASP A 247 3.03 9.67 -20.32
CA ASP A 247 1.84 8.81 -20.21
C ASP A 247 1.94 7.93 -18.98
N VAL A 248 1.64 8.50 -17.80
CA VAL A 248 1.72 7.84 -16.50
C VAL A 248 0.46 8.16 -15.70
N ASP A 249 -0.35 7.14 -15.43
CA ASP A 249 -1.60 7.26 -14.67
C ASP A 249 -1.43 6.95 -13.19
N CYS A 250 -0.39 6.18 -12.82
CA CYS A 250 -0.05 5.88 -11.44
C CYS A 250 1.45 5.58 -11.31
N PHE A 251 2.05 6.03 -10.21
CA PHE A 251 3.42 5.68 -9.85
C PHE A 251 3.42 4.77 -8.60
N VAL A 252 4.14 3.65 -8.68
CA VAL A 252 4.32 2.72 -7.55
C VAL A 252 5.78 2.76 -7.11
N ASN A 253 6.01 3.08 -5.85
CA ASN A 253 7.32 2.95 -5.22
C ASN A 253 7.39 1.68 -4.39
N VAL A 254 8.32 0.79 -4.71
CA VAL A 254 8.61 -0.44 -3.95
C VAL A 254 9.97 -0.34 -3.28
N GLY A 255 9.98 -0.18 -1.97
CA GLY A 255 11.18 -0.07 -1.16
C GLY A 255 11.73 1.36 -1.04
N GLY A 256 12.97 1.49 -0.54
CA GLY A 256 13.57 2.76 -0.15
C GLY A 256 14.66 3.28 -1.10
N ALA A 257 14.56 3.02 -2.42
CA ALA A 257 15.55 3.52 -3.38
C ALA A 257 15.65 5.07 -3.34
N SER A 258 16.87 5.59 -3.26
CA SER A 258 17.14 7.04 -3.12
C SER A 258 16.49 7.88 -4.22
N ALA A 259 16.48 7.41 -5.47
CA ALA A 259 15.85 8.13 -6.57
C ALA A 259 14.31 8.17 -6.45
N ASN A 260 13.70 7.14 -5.86
CA ASN A 260 12.24 7.11 -5.67
C ASN A 260 11.82 7.97 -4.48
N MET A 261 12.58 7.89 -3.38
CA MET A 261 12.26 8.57 -2.12
C MET A 261 12.77 10.01 -2.08
N GLY A 262 13.89 10.27 -2.74
CA GLY A 262 14.67 11.50 -2.58
C GLY A 262 15.57 11.48 -1.35
N THR A 263 16.29 12.57 -1.16
CA THR A 263 17.21 12.81 -0.05
C THR A 263 16.73 13.92 0.88
N SER A 264 15.54 14.47 0.59
CA SER A 264 14.91 15.49 1.43
C SER A 264 14.53 14.94 2.81
N PRO A 265 14.65 15.71 3.89
CA PRO A 265 14.15 15.34 5.23
C PRO A 265 12.65 15.02 5.24
N TYR A 266 11.88 15.52 4.27
CA TYR A 266 10.45 15.26 4.13
C TYR A 266 10.11 13.87 3.59
N THR A 267 11.11 13.12 3.09
CA THR A 267 10.94 11.76 2.56
C THR A 267 10.19 10.84 3.54
N LEU A 268 10.51 10.93 4.84
CA LEU A 268 9.87 10.13 5.89
C LEU A 268 8.42 10.56 6.22
N THR A 269 7.98 11.70 5.69
CA THR A 269 6.61 12.18 5.88
C THR A 269 5.65 11.77 4.76
N PHE A 270 6.17 11.15 3.69
CA PHE A 270 5.32 10.65 2.61
C PHE A 270 4.47 9.49 3.12
N PRO A 271 3.12 9.55 2.99
CA PRO A 271 2.24 8.53 3.54
C PRO A 271 2.47 7.16 2.89
N ASN A 272 2.29 6.09 3.67
CA ASN A 272 2.37 4.72 3.22
C ASN A 272 1.06 4.29 2.53
N GLY A 273 1.13 3.39 1.55
CA GLY A 273 -0.04 2.95 0.77
C GLY A 273 -0.43 3.91 -0.35
N LEU A 274 -1.72 4.00 -0.67
CA LEU A 274 -2.23 4.87 -1.72
C LEU A 274 -2.31 6.33 -1.27
N VAL A 275 -1.73 7.22 -2.06
CA VAL A 275 -1.73 8.68 -1.85
C VAL A 275 -2.37 9.35 -3.07
N LEU A 276 -3.57 9.91 -2.87
CA LEU A 276 -4.32 10.69 -3.88
C LEU A 276 -4.11 12.19 -3.66
N ASP A 277 -4.16 12.62 -2.40
CA ASP A 277 -3.90 13.99 -2.01
C ASP A 277 -2.50 14.09 -1.41
N PRO A 278 -1.54 14.67 -2.12
CA PRO A 278 -0.16 14.70 -1.67
C PRO A 278 -0.01 15.54 -0.40
N PRO A 279 0.92 15.14 0.50
CA PRO A 279 1.35 16.02 1.57
C PRO A 279 2.04 17.26 1.00
N ALA A 280 2.46 18.19 1.85
CA ALA A 280 3.22 19.35 1.42
C ALA A 280 4.42 18.93 0.57
N ILE A 281 4.45 19.35 -0.69
CA ILE A 281 5.52 19.02 -1.63
C ILE A 281 6.75 19.86 -1.31
N PRO A 282 7.93 19.24 -1.06
CA PRO A 282 9.18 19.99 -0.89
C PRO A 282 9.52 20.79 -2.16
N ALA A 283 9.98 22.01 -1.98
CA ALA A 283 10.34 22.89 -3.09
C ALA A 283 11.76 22.63 -3.65
N ASN A 284 12.55 21.77 -2.98
CA ASN A 284 13.93 21.50 -3.32
C ASN A 284 14.06 20.38 -4.39
N GLU A 285 15.21 20.35 -5.04
CA GLU A 285 15.57 19.35 -6.05
C GLU A 285 15.84 17.95 -5.48
N ASP A 286 15.88 17.81 -4.15
CA ASP A 286 16.16 16.55 -3.46
C ASP A 286 14.94 15.66 -3.26
N ARG A 287 13.77 16.10 -3.72
CA ARG A 287 12.54 15.31 -3.67
C ARG A 287 12.59 14.18 -4.69
N GLY A 288 12.19 12.97 -4.26
CA GLY A 288 12.19 11.79 -5.12
C GLY A 288 11.01 11.72 -6.08
N LEU A 289 10.97 10.64 -6.88
CA LEU A 289 9.88 10.37 -7.83
C LEU A 289 8.49 10.34 -7.17
N THR A 290 8.38 9.87 -5.93
CA THR A 290 7.11 9.89 -5.16
C THR A 290 6.54 11.30 -5.09
N PHE A 291 7.37 12.29 -4.75
CA PHE A 291 6.95 13.69 -4.70
C PHE A 291 6.81 14.32 -6.09
N GLU A 292 7.62 13.90 -7.08
CA GLU A 292 7.51 14.40 -8.46
C GLU A 292 6.17 14.04 -9.08
N TYR A 293 5.72 12.78 -8.93
CA TYR A 293 4.42 12.34 -9.43
C TYR A 293 3.26 12.92 -8.60
N ALA A 294 3.39 12.96 -7.28
CA ALA A 294 2.39 13.59 -6.43
C ALA A 294 2.19 15.08 -6.74
N ALA A 295 3.27 15.83 -7.06
CA ALA A 295 3.19 17.22 -7.48
C ALA A 295 2.48 17.43 -8.83
N ARG A 296 2.40 16.40 -9.65
CA ARG A 296 1.65 16.37 -10.92
C ARG A 296 0.22 15.86 -10.76
N HIS A 297 -0.23 15.64 -9.51
CA HIS A 297 -1.54 15.04 -9.18
C HIS A 297 -1.74 13.62 -9.75
N ILE A 298 -0.64 12.89 -9.97
CA ILE A 298 -0.66 11.50 -10.34
C ILE A 298 -0.72 10.66 -9.06
N PRO A 299 -1.66 9.71 -8.92
CA PRO A 299 -1.73 8.81 -7.78
C PRO A 299 -0.40 8.11 -7.52
N VAL A 300 0.01 8.04 -6.25
CA VAL A 300 1.23 7.34 -5.84
C VAL A 300 0.88 6.22 -4.89
N VAL A 301 1.37 5.02 -5.17
CA VAL A 301 1.33 3.89 -4.22
C VAL A 301 2.70 3.72 -3.61
N HIS A 302 2.82 3.95 -2.30
CA HIS A 302 4.09 3.90 -1.59
C HIS A 302 4.20 2.67 -0.71
N LEU A 303 5.09 1.74 -1.08
CA LEU A 303 5.25 0.42 -0.44
C LEU A 303 6.62 0.34 0.26
N LEU A 304 6.70 0.87 1.47
CA LEU A 304 7.93 0.86 2.28
C LEU A 304 7.71 0.27 3.68
N ASN A 305 6.75 0.78 4.44
CA ASN A 305 6.42 0.26 5.76
C ASN A 305 5.51 -0.95 5.66
N VAL A 306 6.11 -2.12 5.44
CA VAL A 306 5.37 -3.38 5.21
C VAL A 306 4.49 -3.76 6.40
N ARG A 307 4.95 -3.53 7.65
CA ARG A 307 4.13 -3.78 8.85
C ARG A 307 2.85 -2.92 8.83
N GLY A 308 3.01 -1.62 8.62
CA GLY A 308 1.84 -0.72 8.55
C GLY A 308 0.88 -1.11 7.42
N LEU A 309 1.40 -1.41 6.21
CA LEU A 309 0.58 -1.89 5.09
C LEU A 309 -0.22 -3.14 5.45
N ALA A 310 0.41 -4.11 6.11
CA ALA A 310 -0.23 -5.35 6.50
C ALA A 310 -1.33 -5.10 7.57
N GLU A 311 -0.97 -4.47 8.68
CA GLU A 311 -1.87 -4.26 9.82
C GLU A 311 -3.09 -3.38 9.46
N GLU A 312 -2.89 -2.31 8.69
CA GLU A 312 -3.95 -1.38 8.27
C GLU A 312 -4.95 -2.01 7.27
N ASN A 313 -4.52 -3.03 6.53
CA ASN A 313 -5.34 -3.66 5.49
C ASN A 313 -5.78 -5.10 5.84
N GLY A 314 -5.55 -5.53 7.08
CA GLY A 314 -6.03 -6.84 7.56
C GLY A 314 -5.25 -8.03 7.02
N LEU A 315 -3.97 -7.82 6.68
CA LEU A 315 -3.02 -8.89 6.40
C LEU A 315 -2.24 -9.21 7.69
N PRO A 316 -1.94 -10.48 7.99
CA PRO A 316 -1.10 -10.82 9.13
C PRO A 316 0.35 -10.38 8.89
N PHE A 317 1.05 -10.03 9.97
CA PHE A 317 2.48 -9.73 9.92
C PHE A 317 3.28 -10.97 10.28
N ASP A 318 4.24 -11.34 9.42
CA ASP A 318 5.14 -12.48 9.53
C ASP A 318 4.45 -13.84 9.76
N PRO A 319 3.44 -14.20 8.94
CA PRO A 319 2.74 -15.47 9.12
C PRO A 319 3.61 -16.66 8.70
N VAL A 320 3.52 -17.74 9.47
CA VAL A 320 4.10 -19.04 9.14
C VAL A 320 3.03 -20.11 9.42
N PRO A 321 2.53 -20.80 8.38
CA PRO A 321 2.80 -20.62 6.95
C PRO A 321 2.21 -19.31 6.41
N LEU A 322 2.60 -18.94 5.16
CA LEU A 322 1.96 -17.84 4.43
C LEU A 322 0.47 -18.10 4.28
N THR A 323 -0.33 -17.03 4.33
CA THR A 323 -1.77 -17.11 4.04
C THR A 323 -2.01 -17.52 2.60
N ARG A 324 -3.09 -18.26 2.36
CA ARG A 324 -3.52 -18.58 0.99
C ARG A 324 -4.27 -17.40 0.39
N PRO A 325 -4.27 -17.26 -0.95
CA PRO A 325 -5.10 -16.29 -1.62
C PRO A 325 -6.56 -16.35 -1.16
N GLY A 326 -7.11 -15.21 -0.77
CA GLY A 326 -8.51 -15.10 -0.33
C GLY A 326 -8.75 -15.25 1.18
N GLU A 327 -7.75 -15.59 1.98
CA GLU A 327 -7.94 -15.85 3.42
C GLU A 327 -7.93 -14.59 4.30
N THR A 328 -7.42 -13.46 3.79
CA THR A 328 -7.30 -12.24 4.59
C THR A 328 -8.49 -11.29 4.49
N ASP A 329 -8.50 -10.24 5.29
CA ASP A 329 -9.58 -9.25 5.31
C ASP A 329 -9.54 -8.24 4.16
N VAL A 330 -8.48 -8.22 3.36
CA VAL A 330 -8.26 -7.26 2.26
C VAL A 330 -9.37 -7.27 1.18
N TYR A 331 -10.08 -8.37 1.06
CA TYR A 331 -11.17 -8.58 0.08
C TYR A 331 -12.52 -7.98 0.51
N TYR A 332 -12.60 -7.44 1.73
CA TYR A 332 -13.87 -7.10 2.34
C TYR A 332 -13.89 -5.67 2.87
N THR A 333 -15.09 -5.13 2.94
CA THR A 333 -15.37 -3.89 3.67
C THR A 333 -16.44 -4.13 4.73
N MET A 334 -16.41 -3.32 5.79
CA MET A 334 -17.44 -3.37 6.82
C MET A 334 -18.57 -2.40 6.45
N ARG A 335 -19.77 -2.94 6.24
CA ARG A 335 -20.96 -2.15 6.00
C ARG A 335 -21.87 -2.15 7.23
N TYR A 336 -22.53 -1.02 7.44
CA TYR A 336 -23.50 -0.80 8.49
C TYR A 336 -24.85 -0.43 7.86
N SER A 337 -25.96 -0.90 8.42
CA SER A 337 -27.28 -0.49 7.96
C SER A 337 -27.58 0.93 8.50
N PRO A 338 -27.82 1.94 7.66
CA PRO A 338 -28.14 3.28 8.13
C PRO A 338 -29.57 3.39 8.68
N VAL A 339 -30.40 2.38 8.48
CA VAL A 339 -31.82 2.39 8.81
C VAL A 339 -32.06 2.76 10.28
N TYR A 340 -31.34 2.13 11.19
CA TYR A 340 -31.50 2.40 12.63
C TYR A 340 -31.03 3.80 13.01
N ALA A 341 -29.97 4.32 12.40
CA ALA A 341 -29.51 5.69 12.60
C ALA A 341 -30.57 6.72 12.10
N ILE A 342 -31.17 6.47 10.94
CA ILE A 342 -32.23 7.31 10.36
C ILE A 342 -33.46 7.34 11.28
N PHE A 343 -33.93 6.18 11.75
CA PHE A 343 -35.07 6.10 12.69
C PHE A 343 -34.76 6.77 14.02
N ALA A 344 -33.58 6.56 14.58
CA ALA A 344 -33.16 7.18 15.83
C ALA A 344 -33.09 8.70 15.70
N PHE A 345 -32.56 9.21 14.58
CA PHE A 345 -32.51 10.64 14.30
C PHE A 345 -33.91 11.24 14.18
N ALA A 346 -34.81 10.59 13.46
CA ALA A 346 -36.20 11.04 13.34
C ALA A 346 -36.92 11.07 14.70
N LEU A 347 -36.75 10.00 15.51
CA LEU A 347 -37.32 9.94 16.86
C LEU A 347 -36.77 11.03 17.79
N ALA A 348 -35.44 11.22 17.77
CA ALA A 348 -34.81 12.29 18.55
C ALA A 348 -35.30 13.68 18.14
N ALA A 349 -35.46 13.94 16.85
CA ALA A 349 -36.01 15.19 16.33
C ALA A 349 -37.46 15.45 16.79
N ILE A 350 -38.28 14.38 16.79
CA ILE A 350 -39.67 14.45 17.32
C ILE A 350 -39.66 14.80 18.81
N CYS A 351 -38.84 14.11 19.62
CA CYS A 351 -38.72 14.39 21.06
C CYS A 351 -38.29 15.82 21.32
N LEU A 352 -37.30 16.34 20.59
CA LEU A 352 -36.83 17.72 20.71
C LEU A 352 -37.90 18.75 20.29
N LYS A 353 -38.67 18.44 19.22
CA LYS A 353 -39.79 19.31 18.79
C LYS A 353 -40.92 19.35 19.80
N CYS A 354 -41.25 18.21 20.42
CA CYS A 354 -42.24 18.14 21.51
C CYS A 354 -41.79 18.95 22.73
N GLY A 355 -40.51 18.86 23.12
CA GLY A 355 -39.95 19.68 24.20
C GLY A 355 -39.97 21.22 23.92
N ARG A 356 -39.77 21.63 22.66
CA ARG A 356 -39.79 23.05 22.22
C ARG A 356 -41.19 23.64 22.10
N LYS A 357 -42.21 22.89 21.63
CA LYS A 357 -43.58 23.40 21.49
C LYS A 357 -44.19 23.83 22.83
N GLN A 358 -43.79 23.20 23.91
CA GLN A 358 -44.24 23.61 25.23
C GLN A 358 -43.64 24.93 25.70
N LYS A 359 -42.45 25.34 25.24
CA LYS A 359 -41.85 26.66 25.57
C LYS A 359 -42.55 27.85 24.86
N LYS A 360 -43.11 27.65 23.65
CA LYS A 360 -43.74 28.71 22.83
C LYS A 360 -45.21 28.98 23.21
N GLY A 361 -45.93 28.00 23.78
CA GLY A 361 -47.33 28.23 24.27
C GLY A 361 -47.46 29.00 25.58
N GLU A 362 -46.34 29.46 26.12
CA GLU A 362 -46.26 30.18 27.41
C GLU A 362 -45.85 31.65 27.28
N GLN A 363 -45.57 32.11 26.04
CA GLN A 363 -45.21 33.50 25.74
C GLN A 363 -46.32 34.26 24.99
N ALA A 364 -47.48 33.61 24.78
CA ALA A 364 -48.74 34.22 24.31
C ALA A 364 -49.82 34.16 25.41
#